data_d1954b6f504229de7c08c22afd31332e
#
_entry.id   d1954b6f504229de7c08c22afd31332e
#
_cell.length_a   1.000
_cell.length_b   1.000
_cell.length_c   1.000
_cell.angle_alpha   90.00
_cell.angle_beta   90.00
_cell.angle_gamma   90.00
#
_symmetry.space_group_name_H-M   'P 1'
#
loop_
_entity.id
_entity.type
_entity.pdbx_description
1 polymer ?
#
loop_
_entity_poly.entity_id
_entity_poly.type
_entity_poly.pdbx_seq_one_letter_code
_entity_poly.pdbx_strand_id
1 'polypeptide(L)'
;MIELVGLSMTMYGETLNKSRYTDGKNYYLNNWYGEDPDPVAGVLMRYDYLCEIVGKDRADSDEPFTQEEYIDICKKFKELHPTIDGKESIAITFDAESKNYDGTLKGMYGLKTYYQDGDNLEHVAKAPNFKEMMSFANELYTEGLLDKEWVVNKKNQWTQKLSAGNVFSTFASYWDTDAANTALASSVGEDAKFYSYKILGNGISADETTYSGRSTLGWDAIAITKNCKNPEAAMKMINYLASEEGQYLLMWGIEGTNWNMEDGKHVPNDDLIEGFQTDFDKTQLDTGVRKWTWFVKNGNGTDGTPYDVTQYKVKETRQVAMNHFGENDRWDTAEFTGLTPAGSTPDGLKWQKIQDIYDQEYPKIVNADSHDAAMEEYDKMISEMNDAGLEDVEKVITQNYQERMKLWNE
;
A
#
# COMPACT_ATOMS: atom_id res chain seq x y z
N MET A 1 -35.57 -6.34 0.46
CA MET A 1 -34.13 -6.25 0.71
C MET A 1 -33.70 -4.85 1.20
N ILE A 2 -34.25 -3.78 0.65
CA ILE A 2 -33.91 -2.38 0.98
C ILE A 2 -34.21 -2.00 2.45
N GLU A 3 -35.31 -2.49 3.05
CA GLU A 3 -35.67 -2.19 4.45
C GLU A 3 -34.75 -2.84 5.50
N LEU A 4 -34.09 -3.96 5.17
CA LEU A 4 -33.19 -4.68 6.07
C LEU A 4 -31.76 -4.11 6.07
N VAL A 5 -31.42 -3.29 5.08
CA VAL A 5 -30.07 -2.74 4.83
C VAL A 5 -29.93 -1.29 5.33
N GLY A 6 -30.99 -0.69 5.89
CA GLY A 6 -31.06 0.74 6.19
C GLY A 6 -29.88 1.30 7.00
N LEU A 7 -29.45 0.62 8.05
CA LEU A 7 -28.30 1.06 8.88
C LEU A 7 -26.96 0.88 8.15
N SER A 8 -26.75 -0.26 7.50
CA SER A 8 -25.53 -0.50 6.73
C SER A 8 -25.40 0.47 5.56
N MET A 9 -26.49 0.80 4.87
CA MET A 9 -26.49 1.72 3.73
C MET A 9 -26.22 3.17 4.16
N THR A 10 -26.70 3.60 5.33
CA THR A 10 -26.40 4.95 5.83
C THR A 10 -24.93 5.14 6.20
N MET A 11 -24.21 4.07 6.52
CA MET A 11 -22.77 4.13 6.77
C MET A 11 -21.97 4.41 5.51
N TYR A 12 -22.38 3.85 4.37
CA TYR A 12 -21.60 3.91 3.12
C TYR A 12 -21.89 5.19 2.32
N GLY A 13 -23.05 5.87 2.56
CA GLY A 13 -23.40 7.09 1.84
C GLY A 13 -23.25 6.94 0.32
N GLU A 14 -22.56 7.89 -0.30
CA GLU A 14 -22.33 7.90 -1.75
C GLU A 14 -21.41 6.77 -2.22
N THR A 15 -20.61 6.16 -1.33
CA THR A 15 -19.72 5.04 -1.69
C THR A 15 -20.47 3.79 -2.17
N LEU A 16 -21.75 3.66 -1.81
CA LEU A 16 -22.61 2.60 -2.36
C LEU A 16 -22.78 2.70 -3.89
N ASN A 17 -22.74 3.90 -4.44
CA ASN A 17 -22.82 4.07 -5.89
C ASN A 17 -21.61 3.43 -6.58
N LYS A 18 -20.44 3.48 -5.93
CA LYS A 18 -19.19 2.89 -6.44
C LYS A 18 -19.17 1.36 -6.43
N SER A 19 -20.05 0.71 -5.62
CA SER A 19 -20.18 -0.76 -5.57
C SER A 19 -21.31 -1.33 -6.43
N ARG A 20 -21.96 -0.49 -7.26
CA ARG A 20 -22.99 -0.94 -8.19
C ARG A 20 -22.39 -1.82 -9.30
N TYR A 21 -23.11 -2.89 -9.61
CA TYR A 21 -22.84 -3.68 -10.81
C TYR A 21 -23.43 -2.98 -12.05
N THR A 22 -23.10 -3.47 -13.23
CA THR A 22 -23.54 -2.90 -14.53
C THR A 22 -25.06 -2.81 -14.72
N ASP A 23 -25.84 -3.58 -13.92
CA ASP A 23 -27.31 -3.51 -13.91
C ASP A 23 -27.85 -2.47 -12.87
N GLY A 24 -26.98 -1.67 -12.29
CA GLY A 24 -27.29 -0.63 -11.31
C GLY A 24 -27.60 -1.14 -9.91
N LYS A 25 -27.41 -2.45 -9.64
CA LYS A 25 -27.71 -3.05 -8.32
C LYS A 25 -26.46 -3.36 -7.53
N ASN A 26 -26.59 -3.34 -6.20
CA ASN A 26 -25.54 -3.77 -5.29
C ASN A 26 -25.75 -5.24 -4.91
N TYR A 27 -24.73 -6.07 -5.09
CA TYR A 27 -24.75 -7.49 -4.76
C TYR A 27 -23.90 -7.84 -3.56
N TYR A 28 -23.10 -6.88 -3.05
CA TYR A 28 -22.21 -7.03 -1.91
C TYR A 28 -22.07 -5.69 -1.17
N LEU A 29 -21.57 -5.77 0.04
CA LEU A 29 -21.14 -4.64 0.85
C LEU A 29 -19.62 -4.71 0.98
N ASN A 30 -18.98 -3.56 0.98
CA ASN A 30 -17.53 -3.46 1.21
C ASN A 30 -17.24 -3.25 2.69
N ASN A 31 -16.03 -3.57 3.13
CA ASN A 31 -15.54 -2.93 4.32
C ASN A 31 -15.16 -1.49 3.96
N TRP A 32 -15.82 -0.52 4.56
CA TRP A 32 -15.57 0.88 4.24
C TRP A 32 -14.27 1.36 4.87
N TYR A 33 -13.25 1.63 4.04
CA TYR A 33 -11.96 2.12 4.52
C TYR A 33 -11.97 3.64 4.78
N GLY A 34 -12.90 4.37 4.18
CA GLY A 34 -13.04 5.82 4.31
C GLY A 34 -11.88 6.57 3.67
N GLU A 35 -11.69 7.77 4.16
CA GLU A 35 -10.69 8.71 3.68
C GLU A 35 -9.41 8.71 4.55
N ASP A 36 -8.90 7.53 4.91
CA ASP A 36 -7.68 7.39 5.68
C ASP A 36 -6.48 7.90 4.86
N PRO A 37 -5.70 8.86 5.36
CA PRO A 37 -4.55 9.41 4.65
C PRO A 37 -3.30 8.51 4.72
N ASP A 38 -3.37 7.32 5.29
CA ASP A 38 -2.22 6.43 5.44
C ASP A 38 -1.51 6.19 4.10
N PRO A 39 -0.22 6.49 3.99
CA PRO A 39 0.56 6.13 2.82
C PRO A 39 0.71 4.61 2.74
N VAL A 40 0.41 4.04 1.57
CA VAL A 40 0.53 2.59 1.32
C VAL A 40 1.86 2.20 0.68
N ALA A 41 2.69 3.18 0.39
CA ALA A 41 4.01 3.02 -0.20
C ALA A 41 4.95 4.08 0.37
N GLY A 42 6.25 3.85 0.33
CA GLY A 42 7.26 4.80 0.76
C GLY A 42 8.66 4.22 0.67
N VAL A 43 9.65 5.08 0.72
CA VAL A 43 11.05 4.69 0.85
C VAL A 43 11.39 4.63 2.33
N LEU A 44 11.58 3.42 2.83
CA LEU A 44 11.93 3.21 4.23
C LEU A 44 13.45 3.25 4.39
N MET A 45 13.94 4.11 5.29
CA MET A 45 15.35 4.24 5.62
C MET A 45 15.58 4.00 7.10
N ARG A 46 16.72 3.38 7.42
CA ARG A 46 17.20 3.20 8.80
C ARG A 46 17.52 4.56 9.41
N TYR A 47 16.75 4.94 10.41
CA TYR A 47 16.81 6.27 11.02
C TYR A 47 18.16 6.58 11.66
N ASP A 48 18.75 5.61 12.38
CA ASP A 48 20.07 5.76 13.00
C ASP A 48 21.17 6.11 11.98
N TYR A 49 21.24 5.39 10.87
CA TYR A 49 22.19 5.68 9.79
C TYR A 49 21.84 6.96 9.05
N LEU A 50 20.56 7.26 8.84
CA LEU A 50 20.14 8.50 8.20
C LEU A 50 20.58 9.71 9.05
N CYS A 51 20.37 9.67 10.37
CA CYS A 51 20.84 10.72 11.29
C CYS A 51 22.37 10.90 11.24
N GLU A 52 23.13 9.80 11.11
CA GLU A 52 24.59 9.87 10.97
C GLU A 52 25.01 10.59 9.67
N ILE A 53 24.29 10.35 8.58
CA ILE A 53 24.65 10.84 7.24
C ILE A 53 24.22 12.29 7.02
N VAL A 54 22.96 12.62 7.35
CA VAL A 54 22.38 13.94 7.03
C VAL A 54 22.18 14.83 8.26
N GLY A 55 22.42 14.32 9.47
CA GLY A 55 22.12 14.98 10.73
C GLY A 55 20.66 14.80 11.16
N LYS A 56 20.46 14.85 12.48
CA LYS A 56 19.14 14.59 13.09
C LYS A 56 18.06 15.57 12.61
N ASP A 57 18.38 16.86 12.50
CA ASP A 57 17.41 17.88 12.09
C ASP A 57 16.87 17.63 10.69
N ARG A 58 17.69 17.13 9.76
CA ARG A 58 17.24 16.76 8.40
C ARG A 58 16.49 15.43 8.39
N ALA A 59 16.91 14.47 9.18
CA ALA A 59 16.24 13.18 9.31
C ALA A 59 14.84 13.29 9.96
N ASP A 60 14.64 14.28 10.83
CA ASP A 60 13.36 14.58 11.49
C ASP A 60 12.48 15.57 10.69
N SER A 61 12.99 16.11 9.57
CA SER A 61 12.26 17.08 8.75
C SER A 61 11.20 16.38 7.89
N ASP A 62 10.03 17.02 7.79
CA ASP A 62 8.96 16.58 6.89
C ASP A 62 9.24 16.95 5.40
N GLU A 63 10.35 17.64 5.11
CA GLU A 63 10.75 17.98 3.75
C GLU A 63 11.14 16.71 2.95
N PRO A 64 10.59 16.50 1.74
CA PRO A 64 10.96 15.37 0.91
C PRO A 64 12.46 15.39 0.55
N PHE A 65 13.02 14.22 0.28
CA PHE A 65 14.31 14.10 -0.37
C PHE A 65 14.12 14.05 -1.89
N THR A 66 15.10 14.59 -2.63
CA THR A 66 15.18 14.37 -4.06
C THR A 66 15.76 12.97 -4.37
N GLN A 67 15.55 12.50 -5.58
CA GLN A 67 16.18 11.27 -6.08
C GLN A 67 17.71 11.33 -5.96
N GLU A 68 18.33 12.47 -6.30
CA GLU A 68 19.78 12.66 -6.23
C GLU A 68 20.28 12.59 -4.77
N GLU A 69 19.61 13.29 -3.85
CA GLU A 69 19.93 13.20 -2.42
C GLU A 69 19.85 11.77 -1.91
N TYR A 70 18.83 11.02 -2.32
CA TYR A 70 18.67 9.61 -1.91
C TYR A 70 19.81 8.72 -2.41
N ILE A 71 20.22 8.87 -3.66
CA ILE A 71 21.38 8.15 -4.22
C ILE A 71 22.66 8.49 -3.44
N ASP A 72 22.90 9.77 -3.18
CA ASP A 72 24.07 10.23 -2.44
C ASP A 72 24.10 9.69 -1.01
N ILE A 73 22.94 9.67 -0.34
CA ILE A 73 22.77 9.08 1.00
C ILE A 73 23.12 7.57 0.96
N CYS A 74 22.60 6.83 0.00
CA CYS A 74 22.90 5.40 -0.18
C CYS A 74 24.39 5.14 -0.46
N LYS A 75 25.03 5.97 -1.29
CA LYS A 75 26.49 5.91 -1.54
C LYS A 75 27.28 6.20 -0.26
N LYS A 76 26.87 7.21 0.48
CA LYS A 76 27.53 7.58 1.74
C LYS A 76 27.38 6.50 2.80
N PHE A 77 26.21 5.87 2.89
CA PHE A 77 26.02 4.70 3.75
C PHE A 77 27.02 3.57 3.41
N LYS A 78 27.16 3.21 2.14
CA LYS A 78 28.12 2.17 1.69
C LYS A 78 29.57 2.55 1.98
N GLU A 79 29.91 3.84 1.89
CA GLU A 79 31.25 4.36 2.19
C GLU A 79 31.57 4.25 3.70
N LEU A 80 30.63 4.67 4.56
CA LEU A 80 30.80 4.68 6.01
C LEU A 80 30.72 3.27 6.61
N HIS A 81 29.87 2.43 6.05
CA HIS A 81 29.54 1.10 6.55
C HIS A 81 29.70 0.04 5.45
N PRO A 82 30.92 -0.20 4.93
CA PRO A 82 31.12 -1.23 3.89
C PRO A 82 30.77 -2.64 4.39
N THR A 83 30.89 -2.87 5.69
CA THR A 83 30.49 -4.10 6.37
C THR A 83 29.87 -3.78 7.73
N ILE A 84 28.86 -4.54 8.11
CA ILE A 84 28.19 -4.48 9.41
C ILE A 84 28.17 -5.90 9.99
N ASP A 85 28.68 -6.10 11.20
CA ASP A 85 28.82 -7.41 11.86
C ASP A 85 29.48 -8.48 10.98
N GLY A 86 30.48 -8.07 10.19
CA GLY A 86 31.24 -8.95 9.30
C GLY A 86 30.52 -9.36 8.01
N LYS A 87 29.34 -8.80 7.73
CA LYS A 87 28.59 -8.98 6.48
C LYS A 87 28.71 -7.74 5.62
N GLU A 88 28.69 -7.92 4.31
CA GLU A 88 28.58 -6.79 3.39
C GLU A 88 27.29 -6.02 3.66
N SER A 89 27.37 -4.69 3.69
CA SER A 89 26.20 -3.85 3.84
C SER A 89 25.43 -3.77 2.52
N ILE A 90 24.12 -3.65 2.66
CA ILE A 90 23.17 -3.55 1.54
C ILE A 90 22.52 -2.18 1.62
N ALA A 91 22.75 -1.32 0.62
CA ALA A 91 22.13 -0.02 0.64
C ALA A 91 20.60 -0.13 0.44
N ILE A 92 20.16 -0.90 -0.57
CA ILE A 92 18.74 -1.05 -0.90
C ILE A 92 18.43 -2.52 -1.16
N THR A 93 17.32 -3.03 -0.63
CA THR A 93 16.79 -4.35 -0.99
C THR A 93 15.27 -4.31 -1.18
N PHE A 94 14.73 -5.22 -1.99
CA PHE A 94 13.30 -5.30 -2.28
C PHE A 94 12.73 -6.67 -1.89
N ASP A 95 11.43 -6.69 -1.57
CA ASP A 95 10.61 -7.89 -1.49
C ASP A 95 10.01 -8.16 -2.88
N ALA A 96 10.56 -9.15 -3.59
CA ALA A 96 10.10 -9.51 -4.92
C ALA A 96 8.74 -10.26 -4.93
N GLU A 97 8.35 -10.84 -3.80
CA GLU A 97 7.09 -11.59 -3.69
C GLU A 97 5.89 -10.66 -3.58
N SER A 98 5.95 -9.64 -2.71
CA SER A 98 4.86 -8.67 -2.55
C SER A 98 4.87 -7.58 -3.63
N LYS A 99 6.00 -7.34 -4.29
CA LYS A 99 6.22 -6.28 -5.29
C LYS A 99 5.87 -4.87 -4.79
N ASN A 100 5.93 -4.62 -3.47
CA ASN A 100 5.64 -3.30 -2.88
C ASN A 100 6.59 -2.20 -3.39
N TYR A 101 7.81 -2.59 -3.82
CA TYR A 101 8.76 -1.69 -4.44
C TYR A 101 8.21 -1.00 -5.71
N ASP A 102 7.41 -1.71 -6.52
CA ASP A 102 6.81 -1.15 -7.74
C ASP A 102 5.81 -0.03 -7.40
N GLY A 103 4.98 -0.23 -6.37
CA GLY A 103 4.08 0.81 -5.86
C GLY A 103 4.82 2.04 -5.34
N THR A 104 5.95 1.84 -4.65
CA THR A 104 6.80 2.94 -4.17
C THR A 104 7.44 3.70 -5.33
N LEU A 105 8.04 2.99 -6.30
CA LEU A 105 8.64 3.61 -7.49
C LEU A 105 7.59 4.40 -8.28
N LYS A 106 6.42 3.82 -8.53
CA LYS A 106 5.32 4.52 -9.18
C LYS A 106 4.89 5.78 -8.42
N GLY A 107 4.80 5.68 -7.09
CA GLY A 107 4.49 6.82 -6.22
C GLY A 107 5.48 7.98 -6.35
N MET A 108 6.78 7.68 -6.41
CA MET A 108 7.85 8.66 -6.63
C MET A 108 7.68 9.45 -7.94
N TYR A 109 7.18 8.78 -8.98
CA TYR A 109 7.07 9.33 -10.34
C TYR A 109 5.65 9.76 -10.72
N GLY A 110 4.74 9.88 -9.73
CA GLY A 110 3.37 10.35 -9.96
C GLY A 110 2.52 9.40 -10.83
N LEU A 111 2.88 8.12 -10.86
CA LEU A 111 2.21 7.12 -11.67
C LEU A 111 1.07 6.47 -10.90
N LYS A 112 -0.06 6.27 -11.57
CA LYS A 112 -1.23 5.53 -11.08
C LYS A 112 -1.30 4.14 -11.71
N THR A 113 -2.42 3.43 -11.53
CA THR A 113 -2.63 2.09 -12.11
C THR A 113 -2.57 2.09 -13.64
N TYR A 114 -3.09 3.13 -14.26
CA TYR A 114 -3.06 3.35 -15.71
C TYR A 114 -2.50 4.72 -16.03
N TYR A 115 -1.94 4.86 -17.22
CA TYR A 115 -1.64 6.14 -17.82
C TYR A 115 -2.90 6.69 -18.49
N GLN A 116 -3.31 7.89 -18.13
CA GLN A 116 -4.48 8.54 -18.72
C GLN A 116 -4.04 9.52 -19.80
N ASP A 117 -4.36 9.20 -21.05
CA ASP A 117 -4.17 10.08 -22.22
C ASP A 117 -5.54 10.58 -22.71
N GLY A 118 -5.92 11.78 -22.29
CA GLY A 118 -7.26 12.32 -22.52
C GLY A 118 -8.34 11.47 -21.88
N ASP A 119 -9.25 10.93 -22.70
CA ASP A 119 -10.33 10.04 -22.27
C ASP A 119 -9.96 8.55 -22.32
N ASN A 120 -8.72 8.22 -22.68
CA ASN A 120 -8.24 6.85 -22.81
C ASN A 120 -7.41 6.44 -21.61
N LEU A 121 -7.51 5.17 -21.25
CA LEU A 121 -6.61 4.52 -20.30
C LEU A 121 -5.65 3.60 -21.05
N GLU A 122 -4.38 3.87 -20.90
CA GLU A 122 -3.29 3.07 -21.42
C GLU A 122 -2.55 2.33 -20.29
N HIS A 123 -1.80 1.30 -20.64
CA HIS A 123 -0.94 0.60 -19.70
C HIS A 123 0.08 1.58 -19.11
N VAL A 124 0.28 1.51 -17.78
CA VAL A 124 1.15 2.46 -17.06
C VAL A 124 2.58 2.51 -17.63
N ALA A 125 3.06 1.39 -18.16
CA ALA A 125 4.38 1.34 -18.79
C ALA A 125 4.55 2.27 -20.01
N LYS A 126 3.46 2.79 -20.61
CA LYS A 126 3.49 3.75 -21.71
C LYS A 126 3.60 5.20 -21.24
N ALA A 127 3.45 5.45 -19.94
CA ALA A 127 3.60 6.78 -19.38
C ALA A 127 5.05 7.29 -19.53
N PRO A 128 5.26 8.57 -19.92
CA PRO A 128 6.61 9.13 -20.02
C PRO A 128 7.44 8.96 -18.75
N ASN A 129 6.84 9.21 -17.58
CA ASN A 129 7.50 9.08 -16.27
C ASN A 129 7.85 7.64 -15.92
N PHE A 130 7.23 6.64 -16.55
CA PHE A 130 7.57 5.24 -16.32
C PHE A 130 8.95 4.89 -16.86
N LYS A 131 9.31 5.43 -18.02
CA LYS A 131 10.65 5.23 -18.60
C LYS A 131 11.73 5.82 -17.70
N GLU A 132 11.48 7.02 -17.14
CA GLU A 132 12.38 7.66 -16.17
C GLU A 132 12.47 6.84 -14.87
N MET A 133 11.36 6.32 -14.38
CA MET A 133 11.33 5.43 -13.23
C MET A 133 12.20 4.17 -13.44
N MET A 134 12.12 3.55 -14.61
CA MET A 134 12.94 2.37 -14.95
C MET A 134 14.41 2.71 -15.09
N SER A 135 14.72 3.90 -15.64
CA SER A 135 16.08 4.42 -15.68
C SER A 135 16.68 4.56 -14.27
N PHE A 136 15.93 5.14 -13.34
CA PHE A 136 16.34 5.26 -11.94
C PHE A 136 16.55 3.88 -11.28
N ALA A 137 15.61 2.95 -11.47
CA ALA A 137 15.75 1.62 -10.91
C ALA A 137 16.99 0.87 -11.43
N ASN A 138 17.33 1.05 -12.72
CA ASN A 138 18.57 0.55 -13.30
C ASN A 138 19.81 1.27 -12.74
N GLU A 139 19.76 2.58 -12.52
CA GLU A 139 20.84 3.34 -11.89
C GLU A 139 21.19 2.78 -10.50
N LEU A 140 20.18 2.50 -9.67
CA LEU A 140 20.40 1.88 -8.35
C LEU A 140 21.13 0.53 -8.46
N TYR A 141 20.87 -0.25 -9.51
CA TYR A 141 21.54 -1.52 -9.75
C TYR A 141 22.97 -1.34 -10.27
N THR A 142 23.16 -0.51 -11.28
CA THR A 142 24.48 -0.28 -11.92
C THR A 142 25.48 0.41 -11.00
N GLU A 143 25.00 1.29 -10.10
CA GLU A 143 25.80 1.91 -9.04
C GLU A 143 26.11 0.96 -7.86
N GLY A 144 25.61 -0.29 -7.91
CA GLY A 144 25.81 -1.29 -6.86
C GLY A 144 25.11 -0.98 -5.54
N LEU A 145 24.06 -0.16 -5.58
CA LEU A 145 23.26 0.20 -4.42
C LEU A 145 22.14 -0.81 -4.15
N LEU A 146 21.58 -1.39 -5.22
CA LEU A 146 20.54 -2.40 -5.12
C LEU A 146 21.12 -3.79 -4.85
N ASP A 147 20.53 -4.51 -3.91
CA ASP A 147 20.83 -5.91 -3.60
C ASP A 147 20.78 -6.78 -4.85
N LYS A 148 21.87 -7.45 -5.21
CA LYS A 148 21.96 -8.29 -6.41
C LYS A 148 20.98 -9.47 -6.41
N GLU A 149 20.52 -9.88 -5.23
CA GLU A 149 19.59 -10.99 -5.06
C GLU A 149 18.12 -10.52 -4.95
N TRP A 150 17.82 -9.23 -5.17
CA TRP A 150 16.50 -8.69 -4.95
C TRP A 150 15.37 -9.45 -5.67
N VAL A 151 15.64 -9.93 -6.89
CA VAL A 151 14.65 -10.64 -7.73
C VAL A 151 14.18 -11.99 -7.15
N VAL A 152 14.94 -12.57 -6.24
CA VAL A 152 14.62 -13.86 -5.60
C VAL A 152 14.24 -13.73 -4.13
N ASN A 153 14.27 -12.53 -3.58
CA ASN A 153 13.87 -12.28 -2.20
C ASN A 153 12.38 -12.53 -2.01
N LYS A 154 12.05 -13.56 -1.27
CA LYS A 154 10.69 -13.76 -0.75
C LYS A 154 10.49 -12.95 0.52
N LYS A 155 9.25 -12.67 0.91
CA LYS A 155 8.88 -11.90 2.10
C LYS A 155 9.72 -12.29 3.33
N ASN A 156 9.80 -13.58 3.63
CA ASN A 156 10.57 -14.06 4.80
C ASN A 156 12.07 -13.77 4.69
N GLN A 157 12.67 -13.96 3.51
CA GLN A 157 14.10 -13.69 3.28
C GLN A 157 14.40 -12.19 3.38
N TRP A 158 13.55 -11.37 2.78
CA TRP A 158 13.62 -9.92 2.87
C TRP A 158 13.52 -9.46 4.33
N THR A 159 12.52 -9.93 5.10
CA THR A 159 12.38 -9.61 6.53
C THR A 159 13.62 -10.03 7.33
N GLN A 160 14.22 -11.19 7.04
CA GLN A 160 15.46 -11.64 7.69
C GLN A 160 16.65 -10.73 7.36
N LYS A 161 16.79 -10.28 6.10
CA LYS A 161 17.83 -9.32 5.71
C LYS A 161 17.68 -8.01 6.48
N LEU A 162 16.48 -7.44 6.55
CA LEU A 162 16.21 -6.22 7.32
C LEU A 162 16.53 -6.39 8.81
N SER A 163 16.07 -7.49 9.40
CA SER A 163 16.28 -7.79 10.83
C SER A 163 17.74 -8.06 11.19
N ALA A 164 18.57 -8.42 10.22
CA ALA A 164 20.00 -8.65 10.42
C ALA A 164 20.82 -7.37 10.63
N GLY A 165 20.22 -6.19 10.39
CA GLY A 165 20.80 -4.88 10.69
C GLY A 165 21.77 -4.33 9.65
N ASN A 166 22.08 -5.07 8.58
CA ASN A 166 23.05 -4.65 7.55
C ASN A 166 22.39 -4.05 6.29
N VAL A 167 21.08 -3.76 6.35
CA VAL A 167 20.32 -3.08 5.27
C VAL A 167 20.01 -1.65 5.69
N PHE A 168 20.22 -0.70 4.78
CA PHE A 168 19.90 0.71 5.02
C PHE A 168 18.49 1.07 4.59
N SER A 169 18.05 0.66 3.40
CA SER A 169 16.79 1.10 2.82
C SER A 169 16.02 -0.01 2.11
N THR A 170 14.71 0.15 2.05
CA THR A 170 13.80 -0.71 1.30
C THR A 170 12.56 0.08 0.86
N PHE A 171 11.87 -0.41 -0.17
CA PHE A 171 10.65 0.19 -0.70
C PHE A 171 9.45 -0.67 -0.32
N ALA A 172 8.62 -0.15 0.57
CA ALA A 172 7.50 -0.90 1.13
C ALA A 172 6.51 0.03 1.85
N SER A 173 5.46 -0.52 2.43
CA SER A 173 4.62 0.21 3.38
C SER A 173 5.30 0.27 4.76
N TYR A 174 5.04 1.32 5.53
CA TYR A 174 5.67 1.51 6.86
C TYR A 174 5.43 0.32 7.81
N TRP A 175 4.27 -0.36 7.70
CA TRP A 175 3.95 -1.52 8.53
C TRP A 175 4.68 -2.82 8.13
N ASP A 176 5.18 -2.90 6.92
CA ASP A 176 5.88 -4.11 6.43
C ASP A 176 7.19 -4.37 7.17
N THR A 177 7.78 -3.32 7.77
CA THR A 177 9.05 -3.40 8.51
C THR A 177 8.88 -3.58 10.02
N ASP A 178 7.67 -3.72 10.53
CA ASP A 178 7.39 -3.81 11.98
C ASP A 178 8.17 -4.93 12.68
N ALA A 179 8.22 -6.12 12.08
CA ALA A 179 8.97 -7.24 12.64
C ALA A 179 10.50 -6.97 12.65
N ALA A 180 11.02 -6.32 11.60
CA ALA A 180 12.41 -5.92 11.54
C ALA A 180 12.71 -4.82 12.57
N ASN A 181 11.86 -3.82 12.72
CA ASN A 181 12.01 -2.75 13.73
C ASN A 181 12.04 -3.32 15.15
N THR A 182 11.18 -4.28 15.47
CA THR A 182 11.18 -4.95 16.76
C THR A 182 12.48 -5.72 17.01
N ALA A 183 12.97 -6.44 16.01
CA ALA A 183 14.24 -7.17 16.13
C ALA A 183 15.45 -6.23 16.29
N LEU A 184 15.48 -5.14 15.51
CA LEU A 184 16.55 -4.14 15.54
C LEU A 184 16.59 -3.36 16.86
N ALA A 185 15.43 -2.95 17.38
CA ALA A 185 15.35 -2.29 18.69
C ALA A 185 15.97 -3.15 19.79
N SER A 186 15.77 -4.48 19.74
CA SER A 186 16.30 -5.42 20.72
C SER A 186 17.80 -5.73 20.56
N SER A 187 18.32 -5.71 19.32
CA SER A 187 19.69 -6.16 19.00
C SER A 187 20.68 -5.02 18.78
N VAL A 188 20.23 -3.87 18.31
CA VAL A 188 21.06 -2.71 17.94
C VAL A 188 20.75 -1.51 18.85
N GLY A 189 19.47 -1.14 18.99
CA GLY A 189 19.02 -0.02 19.79
C GLY A 189 17.72 0.59 19.28
N GLU A 190 17.09 1.41 20.11
CA GLU A 190 15.76 1.99 19.85
C GLU A 190 15.70 2.88 18.58
N ASP A 191 16.81 3.51 18.20
CA ASP A 191 16.89 4.34 17.01
C ASP A 191 17.14 3.52 15.72
N ALA A 192 17.43 2.22 15.84
CA ALA A 192 17.62 1.32 14.71
C ALA A 192 16.27 0.88 14.11
N LYS A 193 15.54 1.84 13.57
CA LYS A 193 14.20 1.66 13.00
C LYS A 193 14.16 2.10 11.54
N PHE A 194 13.28 1.47 10.78
CA PHE A 194 12.92 1.94 9.44
C PHE A 194 11.75 2.91 9.55
N TYR A 195 11.95 4.15 9.11
CA TYR A 195 10.88 5.12 8.90
C TYR A 195 10.64 5.37 7.42
N SER A 196 9.40 5.71 7.09
CA SER A 196 8.98 5.95 5.71
C SER A 196 9.18 7.41 5.33
N TYR A 197 9.91 7.66 4.25
CA TYR A 197 10.23 8.98 3.72
C TYR A 197 9.70 9.15 2.31
N LYS A 198 9.32 10.38 1.98
CA LYS A 198 8.95 10.79 0.63
C LYS A 198 10.22 11.13 -0.16
N ILE A 199 10.39 10.47 -1.29
CA ILE A 199 11.43 10.77 -2.27
C ILE A 199 10.75 11.28 -3.54
N LEU A 200 11.27 12.33 -4.15
CA LEU A 200 10.75 12.88 -5.40
C LEU A 200 11.57 12.33 -6.58
N GLY A 201 10.89 11.72 -7.54
CA GLY A 201 11.49 11.37 -8.82
C GLY A 201 11.92 12.62 -9.60
N ASN A 202 12.89 12.50 -10.50
CA ASN A 202 13.36 13.62 -11.30
C ASN A 202 12.21 14.28 -12.06
N GLY A 203 12.09 15.59 -11.90
CA GLY A 203 11.06 16.41 -12.56
C GLY A 203 9.68 16.31 -11.94
N ILE A 204 9.51 15.60 -10.81
CA ILE A 204 8.26 15.43 -10.10
C ILE A 204 8.24 16.36 -8.87
N SER A 205 7.21 17.18 -8.74
CA SER A 205 6.99 17.99 -7.55
C SER A 205 6.28 17.19 -6.44
N ALA A 206 6.34 17.69 -5.20
CA ALA A 206 5.80 16.99 -4.03
C ALA A 206 4.26 16.78 -4.10
N ASP A 207 3.54 17.58 -4.85
CA ASP A 207 2.10 17.49 -5.06
C ASP A 207 1.68 16.62 -6.26
N GLU A 208 2.67 16.18 -7.07
CA GLU A 208 2.44 15.25 -8.18
C GLU A 208 2.68 13.78 -7.81
N THR A 209 3.27 13.50 -6.63
CA THR A 209 3.51 12.15 -6.17
C THR A 209 2.21 11.39 -5.87
N THR A 210 2.24 10.04 -5.96
CA THR A 210 1.04 9.19 -5.85
C THR A 210 1.23 8.01 -4.89
N TYR A 211 1.97 8.21 -3.79
CA TYR A 211 2.30 7.15 -2.82
C TYR A 211 1.10 6.55 -2.08
N SER A 212 0.00 7.30 -1.97
CA SER A 212 -1.16 6.92 -1.15
C SER A 212 -2.37 6.52 -1.99
N GLY A 213 -2.12 5.70 -3.02
CA GLY A 213 -3.18 5.09 -3.82
C GLY A 213 -3.99 4.08 -2.99
N ARG A 214 -5.25 4.39 -2.67
CA ARG A 214 -6.08 3.57 -1.82
C ARG A 214 -7.54 3.56 -2.25
N SER A 215 -8.18 2.39 -2.19
CA SER A 215 -9.61 2.29 -2.49
C SER A 215 -10.43 2.79 -1.30
N THR A 216 -11.33 3.74 -1.53
CA THR A 216 -12.34 4.15 -0.54
C THR A 216 -13.31 3.02 -0.22
N LEU A 217 -13.42 2.03 -1.08
CA LEU A 217 -14.27 0.84 -0.89
C LEU A 217 -13.63 -0.24 -0.01
N GLY A 218 -12.36 -0.06 0.40
CA GLY A 218 -11.63 -1.09 1.12
C GLY A 218 -11.19 -2.26 0.22
N TRP A 219 -11.07 -3.45 0.79
CA TRP A 219 -10.51 -4.63 0.11
C TRP A 219 -11.43 -5.86 0.13
N ASP A 220 -12.56 -5.81 0.82
CA ASP A 220 -13.47 -6.93 1.00
C ASP A 220 -14.79 -6.75 0.27
N ALA A 221 -15.38 -7.86 -0.15
CA ALA A 221 -16.73 -7.93 -0.68
C ALA A 221 -17.58 -8.92 0.13
N ILE A 222 -18.49 -8.42 0.93
CA ILE A 222 -19.35 -9.20 1.82
C ILE A 222 -20.68 -9.43 1.12
N ALA A 223 -21.00 -10.68 0.81
CA ALA A 223 -22.21 -11.04 0.08
C ALA A 223 -22.99 -12.17 0.76
N ILE A 224 -24.32 -12.08 0.70
CA ILE A 224 -25.22 -13.16 1.07
C ILE A 224 -25.50 -14.01 -0.18
N THR A 225 -25.00 -15.24 -0.20
CA THR A 225 -25.15 -16.11 -1.36
C THR A 225 -26.57 -16.59 -1.53
N LYS A 226 -26.96 -16.96 -2.77
CA LYS A 226 -28.28 -17.54 -3.08
C LYS A 226 -28.60 -18.84 -2.32
N ASN A 227 -27.57 -19.52 -1.79
CA ASN A 227 -27.73 -20.77 -1.04
C ASN A 227 -27.98 -20.52 0.46
N CYS A 228 -27.95 -19.25 0.93
CA CYS A 228 -28.23 -18.90 2.30
C CYS A 228 -29.68 -19.26 2.64
N LYS A 229 -29.89 -20.12 3.66
CA LYS A 229 -31.20 -20.57 4.07
C LYS A 229 -31.98 -19.55 4.88
N ASN A 230 -31.28 -18.59 5.50
CA ASN A 230 -31.88 -17.53 6.30
C ASN A 230 -31.19 -16.18 6.01
N PRO A 231 -31.44 -15.56 4.84
CA PRO A 231 -30.80 -14.31 4.45
C PRO A 231 -31.21 -13.14 5.36
N GLU A 232 -32.40 -13.19 5.98
CA GLU A 232 -32.83 -12.17 6.93
C GLU A 232 -31.97 -12.18 8.20
N ALA A 233 -31.69 -13.35 8.77
CA ALA A 233 -30.82 -13.45 9.95
C ALA A 233 -29.37 -13.04 9.60
N ALA A 234 -28.88 -13.40 8.42
CA ALA A 234 -27.55 -12.98 7.95
C ALA A 234 -27.48 -11.44 7.82
N MET A 235 -28.51 -10.81 7.28
CA MET A 235 -28.58 -9.35 7.16
C MET A 235 -28.70 -8.66 8.53
N LYS A 236 -29.45 -9.21 9.47
CA LYS A 236 -29.51 -8.69 10.85
C LYS A 236 -28.13 -8.72 11.52
N MET A 237 -27.36 -9.80 11.31
CA MET A 237 -25.98 -9.89 11.81
C MET A 237 -25.10 -8.80 11.18
N ILE A 238 -25.15 -8.63 9.86
CA ILE A 238 -24.39 -7.58 9.16
C ILE A 238 -24.77 -6.20 9.69
N ASN A 239 -26.07 -5.91 9.85
CA ASN A 239 -26.54 -4.63 10.40
C ASN A 239 -26.05 -4.37 11.82
N TYR A 240 -26.03 -5.41 12.68
CA TYR A 240 -25.51 -5.29 14.04
C TYR A 240 -23.99 -5.00 14.01
N LEU A 241 -23.21 -5.75 13.23
CA LEU A 241 -21.78 -5.55 13.12
C LEU A 241 -21.40 -4.19 12.50
N ALA A 242 -22.28 -3.64 11.66
CA ALA A 242 -22.12 -2.31 11.09
C ALA A 242 -22.57 -1.18 12.03
N SER A 243 -23.28 -1.48 13.12
CA SER A 243 -23.65 -0.48 14.13
C SER A 243 -22.45 -0.02 14.96
N GLU A 244 -22.58 1.11 15.65
CA GLU A 244 -21.54 1.62 16.53
C GLU A 244 -21.15 0.58 17.60
N GLU A 245 -22.12 -0.04 18.25
CA GLU A 245 -21.89 -1.12 19.22
C GLU A 245 -21.13 -2.30 18.60
N GLY A 246 -21.53 -2.71 17.38
CA GLY A 246 -20.87 -3.80 16.66
C GLY A 246 -19.43 -3.45 16.24
N GLN A 247 -19.18 -2.20 15.87
CA GLN A 247 -17.81 -1.74 15.53
C GLN A 247 -16.91 -1.79 16.76
N TYR A 248 -17.35 -1.28 17.92
CA TYR A 248 -16.56 -1.38 19.15
C TYR A 248 -16.35 -2.84 19.57
N LEU A 249 -17.39 -3.69 19.47
CA LEU A 249 -17.22 -5.13 19.75
C LEU A 249 -16.14 -5.78 18.88
N LEU A 250 -16.13 -5.49 17.58
CA LEU A 250 -15.16 -6.08 16.65
C LEU A 250 -13.74 -5.53 16.84
N MET A 251 -13.63 -4.23 17.07
CA MET A 251 -12.37 -3.51 16.96
C MET A 251 -11.76 -3.13 18.31
N TRP A 252 -12.54 -3.22 19.40
CA TRP A 252 -12.09 -2.92 20.77
C TRP A 252 -12.28 -4.12 21.70
N GLY A 253 -13.19 -5.06 21.36
CA GLY A 253 -13.49 -6.22 22.19
C GLY A 253 -14.58 -5.97 23.22
N ILE A 254 -14.43 -6.55 24.39
CA ILE A 254 -15.46 -6.63 25.42
C ILE A 254 -15.21 -5.57 26.50
N GLU A 255 -16.24 -4.76 26.83
CA GLU A 255 -16.22 -3.83 27.95
C GLU A 255 -15.93 -4.55 29.27
N GLY A 256 -15.12 -3.93 30.14
CA GLY A 256 -14.65 -4.50 31.38
C GLY A 256 -13.52 -5.54 31.23
N THR A 257 -13.20 -5.94 29.98
CA THR A 257 -12.11 -6.90 29.68
C THR A 257 -11.00 -6.25 28.87
N ASN A 258 -11.36 -5.59 27.78
CA ASN A 258 -10.41 -4.98 26.85
C ASN A 258 -10.41 -3.45 26.94
N TRP A 259 -11.53 -2.88 27.35
CA TRP A 259 -11.75 -1.44 27.48
C TRP A 259 -12.82 -1.14 28.52
N ASN A 260 -12.91 0.11 28.96
CA ASN A 260 -13.93 0.60 29.89
C ASN A 260 -14.53 1.92 29.39
N MET A 261 -15.72 2.25 29.88
CA MET A 261 -16.31 3.57 29.69
C MET A 261 -15.82 4.52 30.80
N GLU A 262 -15.11 5.58 30.44
CA GLU A 262 -14.59 6.60 31.37
C GLU A 262 -15.01 7.99 30.89
N ASP A 263 -15.66 8.76 31.73
CA ASP A 263 -16.17 10.12 31.42
C ASP A 263 -16.96 10.18 30.09
N GLY A 264 -17.71 9.12 29.79
CA GLY A 264 -18.53 9.01 28.59
C GLY A 264 -17.77 8.70 27.30
N LYS A 265 -16.51 8.24 27.40
CA LYS A 265 -15.67 7.84 26.28
C LYS A 265 -15.18 6.41 26.43
N HIS A 266 -14.97 5.73 25.31
CA HIS A 266 -14.29 4.44 25.30
C HIS A 266 -12.80 4.64 25.61
N VAL A 267 -12.29 3.94 26.61
CA VAL A 267 -10.87 3.96 27.02
C VAL A 267 -10.34 2.52 26.99
N PRO A 268 -9.39 2.20 26.14
CA PRO A 268 -8.83 0.86 26.05
C PRO A 268 -7.90 0.60 27.24
N ASN A 269 -7.81 -0.66 27.68
CA ASN A 269 -6.83 -1.03 28.69
C ASN A 269 -5.41 -0.84 28.16
N ASP A 270 -4.50 -0.43 29.02
CA ASP A 270 -3.09 -0.19 28.65
C ASP A 270 -2.45 -1.44 28.02
N ASP A 271 -2.67 -2.62 28.58
CA ASP A 271 -2.15 -3.89 28.04
C ASP A 271 -2.61 -4.17 26.60
N LEU A 272 -3.83 -3.77 26.23
CA LEU A 272 -4.34 -3.92 24.86
C LEU A 272 -3.58 -3.00 23.91
N ILE A 273 -3.39 -1.74 24.29
CA ILE A 273 -2.66 -0.76 23.48
C ILE A 273 -1.20 -1.16 23.33
N GLU A 274 -0.53 -1.48 24.45
CA GLU A 274 0.87 -1.92 24.46
C GLU A 274 1.04 -3.17 23.60
N GLY A 275 0.12 -4.12 23.70
CA GLY A 275 0.12 -5.32 22.89
C GLY A 275 0.07 -5.02 21.39
N PHE A 276 -0.83 -4.16 20.93
CA PHE A 276 -0.90 -3.78 19.51
C PHE A 276 0.30 -2.97 19.04
N GLN A 277 1.00 -2.27 19.91
CA GLN A 277 2.22 -1.54 19.56
C GLN A 277 3.46 -2.44 19.48
N THR A 278 3.51 -3.51 20.27
CA THR A 278 4.69 -4.38 20.41
C THR A 278 4.58 -5.67 19.58
N ASP A 279 3.43 -6.36 19.63
CA ASP A 279 3.19 -7.61 18.90
C ASP A 279 1.72 -7.68 18.47
N PHE A 280 1.47 -7.09 17.32
CA PHE A 280 0.13 -6.95 16.74
C PHE A 280 -0.57 -8.30 16.55
N ASP A 281 0.11 -9.26 15.92
CA ASP A 281 -0.47 -10.57 15.56
C ASP A 281 -0.81 -11.39 16.81
N LYS A 282 0.09 -11.40 17.78
CA LYS A 282 -0.14 -12.08 19.06
C LYS A 282 -1.31 -11.45 19.82
N THR A 283 -1.36 -10.14 19.90
CA THR A 283 -2.44 -9.43 20.60
C THR A 283 -3.80 -9.71 19.95
N GLN A 284 -3.86 -9.68 18.62
CA GLN A 284 -5.04 -10.04 17.86
C GLN A 284 -5.48 -11.50 18.11
N LEU A 285 -4.52 -12.42 18.18
CA LEU A 285 -4.79 -13.84 18.44
C LEU A 285 -5.29 -14.07 19.84
N ASP A 286 -4.66 -13.46 20.85
CA ASP A 286 -4.95 -13.69 22.27
C ASP A 286 -6.27 -13.03 22.70
N THR A 287 -6.60 -11.87 22.15
CA THR A 287 -7.77 -11.07 22.56
C THR A 287 -8.96 -11.24 21.62
N GLY A 288 -8.76 -11.65 20.38
CA GLY A 288 -9.78 -11.63 19.32
C GLY A 288 -10.11 -10.24 18.78
N VAL A 289 -9.57 -9.17 19.38
CA VAL A 289 -9.76 -7.78 18.94
C VAL A 289 -9.17 -7.58 17.57
N ARG A 290 -9.91 -6.88 16.68
CA ARG A 290 -9.53 -6.66 15.27
C ARG A 290 -9.34 -7.94 14.43
N LYS A 291 -9.78 -9.11 14.90
CA LYS A 291 -9.66 -10.36 14.14
C LYS A 291 -10.57 -10.39 12.92
N TRP A 292 -11.72 -9.70 12.99
CA TRP A 292 -12.77 -9.69 11.99
C TRP A 292 -12.91 -8.29 11.38
N THR A 293 -11.95 -7.89 10.53
CA THR A 293 -11.90 -6.55 9.92
C THR A 293 -12.79 -6.41 8.68
N TRP A 294 -13.49 -7.46 8.26
CA TRP A 294 -14.37 -7.42 7.07
C TRP A 294 -15.57 -6.48 7.19
N PHE A 295 -15.96 -6.15 8.41
CA PHE A 295 -17.05 -5.21 8.67
C PHE A 295 -16.56 -3.87 9.22
N VAL A 296 -15.27 -3.61 9.10
CA VAL A 296 -14.67 -2.40 9.67
C VAL A 296 -15.20 -1.16 8.97
N LYS A 297 -15.47 -0.16 9.78
CA LYS A 297 -15.75 1.21 9.37
C LYS A 297 -14.66 2.11 9.94
N ASN A 298 -14.02 2.90 9.11
CA ASN A 298 -13.15 3.95 9.60
C ASN A 298 -13.97 5.14 10.12
N GLY A 299 -13.35 5.96 10.94
CA GLY A 299 -13.96 7.12 11.56
C GLY A 299 -14.13 6.94 13.06
N ASN A 300 -14.93 7.82 13.67
CA ASN A 300 -15.12 7.87 15.10
C ASN A 300 -16.58 7.55 15.47
N GLY A 301 -16.76 6.99 16.66
CA GLY A 301 -18.05 6.83 17.29
C GLY A 301 -18.64 8.17 17.78
N THR A 302 -19.83 8.09 18.37
CA THR A 302 -20.55 9.28 18.86
C THR A 302 -19.83 9.99 20.01
N ASP A 303 -18.97 9.29 20.75
CA ASP A 303 -18.14 9.85 21.82
C ASP A 303 -16.81 10.46 21.33
N GLY A 304 -16.56 10.42 20.00
CA GLY A 304 -15.38 10.94 19.35
C GLY A 304 -14.18 10.01 19.38
N THR A 305 -14.28 8.80 19.96
CA THR A 305 -13.21 7.82 19.92
C THR A 305 -13.19 7.06 18.58
N PRO A 306 -12.01 6.66 18.07
CA PRO A 306 -11.93 5.96 16.80
C PRO A 306 -12.59 4.58 16.87
N TYR A 307 -13.25 4.15 15.79
CA TYR A 307 -13.74 2.77 15.70
C TYR A 307 -12.60 1.74 15.74
N ASP A 308 -11.43 2.06 15.23
CA ASP A 308 -10.27 1.19 15.31
C ASP A 308 -9.41 1.53 16.53
N VAL A 309 -9.32 0.60 17.50
CA VAL A 309 -8.56 0.79 18.74
C VAL A 309 -7.09 1.15 18.49
N THR A 310 -6.49 0.71 17.38
CA THR A 310 -5.10 1.03 17.06
C THR A 310 -4.90 2.50 16.65
N GLN A 311 -5.98 3.21 16.35
CA GLN A 311 -5.96 4.65 16.09
C GLN A 311 -6.13 5.48 17.36
N TYR A 312 -6.47 4.85 18.51
CA TYR A 312 -6.56 5.53 19.80
C TYR A 312 -5.20 6.07 20.24
N LYS A 313 -4.14 5.29 20.03
CA LYS A 313 -2.74 5.71 20.18
C LYS A 313 -1.98 5.29 18.94
N VAL A 314 -1.68 6.27 18.08
CA VAL A 314 -1.02 6.03 16.80
C VAL A 314 0.41 5.55 17.03
N LYS A 315 0.81 4.50 16.31
CA LYS A 315 2.18 4.00 16.33
C LYS A 315 3.15 5.04 15.74
N GLU A 316 4.34 5.18 16.33
CA GLU A 316 5.34 6.16 15.92
C GLU A 316 5.68 6.06 14.42
N THR A 317 5.91 4.85 13.91
CA THR A 317 6.21 4.63 12.48
C THR A 317 5.11 5.11 11.55
N ARG A 318 3.84 4.96 11.96
CA ARG A 318 2.68 5.49 11.26
C ARG A 318 2.64 7.02 11.31
N GLN A 319 2.87 7.60 12.49
CA GLN A 319 2.86 9.06 12.65
C GLN A 319 3.94 9.72 11.78
N VAL A 320 5.15 9.15 11.75
CA VAL A 320 6.24 9.65 10.90
C VAL A 320 5.86 9.53 9.42
N ALA A 321 5.31 8.39 9.00
CA ALA A 321 4.85 8.24 7.63
C ALA A 321 3.78 9.28 7.27
N MET A 322 2.78 9.50 8.13
CA MET A 322 1.73 10.49 7.88
C MET A 322 2.26 11.93 7.80
N ASN A 323 3.32 12.26 8.55
CA ASN A 323 3.94 13.60 8.50
C ASN A 323 4.66 13.82 7.16
N HIS A 324 5.35 12.81 6.63
CA HIS A 324 6.14 12.93 5.39
C HIS A 324 5.27 12.92 4.12
N PHE A 325 4.04 12.37 4.19
CA PHE A 325 3.15 12.27 3.02
C PHE A 325 1.91 13.15 3.20
N GLY A 326 1.66 14.03 2.26
CA GLY A 326 0.53 14.94 2.29
C GLY A 326 -0.76 14.34 1.72
N GLU A 327 -1.86 15.10 1.85
CA GLU A 327 -3.15 14.74 1.24
C GLU A 327 -3.07 14.61 -0.29
N ASN A 328 -2.15 15.33 -0.93
CA ASN A 328 -1.97 15.31 -2.39
C ASN A 328 -1.44 13.97 -2.92
N ASP A 329 -0.77 13.18 -2.08
CA ASP A 329 -0.32 11.82 -2.45
C ASP A 329 -1.49 10.85 -2.65
N ARG A 330 -2.66 11.23 -2.14
CA ARG A 330 -3.83 10.37 -2.10
C ARG A 330 -4.62 10.40 -3.39
N TRP A 331 -5.02 9.21 -3.82
CA TRP A 331 -5.94 9.03 -4.94
C TRP A 331 -6.78 7.75 -4.77
N ASP A 332 -7.99 7.75 -5.34
CA ASP A 332 -8.92 6.61 -5.18
C ASP A 332 -8.64 5.54 -6.25
N THR A 333 -8.10 4.41 -5.83
CA THR A 333 -7.84 3.28 -6.72
C THR A 333 -9.12 2.55 -7.17
N ALA A 334 -10.27 2.81 -6.53
CA ALA A 334 -11.54 2.20 -6.91
C ALA A 334 -11.93 2.49 -8.35
N GLU A 335 -11.55 3.68 -8.88
CA GLU A 335 -11.80 4.06 -10.26
C GLU A 335 -11.21 3.06 -11.26
N PHE A 336 -10.07 2.46 -10.91
CA PHE A 336 -9.27 1.61 -11.79
C PHE A 336 -9.37 0.11 -11.46
N THR A 337 -10.00 -0.25 -10.36
CA THR A 337 -10.07 -1.66 -9.91
C THR A 337 -11.02 -2.47 -10.79
N GLY A 338 -10.55 -3.62 -11.32
CA GLY A 338 -11.39 -4.56 -12.07
C GLY A 338 -11.86 -4.06 -13.45
N LEU A 339 -11.08 -3.20 -14.09
CA LEU A 339 -11.35 -2.74 -15.48
C LEU A 339 -10.86 -3.73 -16.54
N THR A 340 -10.01 -4.67 -16.16
CA THR A 340 -9.40 -5.64 -17.06
C THR A 340 -10.44 -6.60 -17.65
N PRO A 341 -10.25 -7.10 -18.89
CA PRO A 341 -11.12 -8.09 -19.48
C PRO A 341 -11.18 -9.37 -18.64
N ALA A 342 -12.34 -10.04 -18.62
CA ALA A 342 -12.50 -11.31 -17.90
C ALA A 342 -11.54 -12.38 -18.45
N GLY A 343 -10.85 -13.12 -17.54
CA GLY A 343 -9.77 -14.04 -17.90
C GLY A 343 -10.15 -15.17 -18.87
N SER A 344 -11.45 -15.50 -19.00
CA SER A 344 -11.94 -16.51 -19.94
C SER A 344 -12.21 -15.97 -21.36
N THR A 345 -12.08 -14.68 -21.59
CA THR A 345 -12.29 -14.05 -22.89
C THR A 345 -10.99 -14.01 -23.71
N PRO A 346 -11.06 -13.88 -25.04
CA PRO A 346 -9.87 -13.69 -25.86
C PRO A 346 -8.98 -12.52 -25.41
N ASP A 347 -9.59 -11.39 -25.03
CA ASP A 347 -8.85 -10.20 -24.55
C ASP A 347 -8.32 -10.43 -23.12
N GLY A 348 -9.00 -11.24 -22.30
CA GLY A 348 -8.46 -11.66 -20.99
C GLY A 348 -7.21 -12.53 -21.12
N LEU A 349 -7.14 -13.39 -22.16
CA LEU A 349 -5.93 -14.17 -22.46
C LEU A 349 -4.78 -13.28 -22.98
N LYS A 350 -5.09 -12.26 -23.80
CA LYS A 350 -4.10 -11.26 -24.21
C LYS A 350 -3.56 -10.51 -22.98
N TRP A 351 -4.46 -10.06 -22.10
CA TRP A 351 -4.08 -9.37 -20.86
C TRP A 351 -3.12 -10.21 -20.02
N GLN A 352 -3.44 -11.50 -19.80
CA GLN A 352 -2.55 -12.39 -19.07
C GLN A 352 -1.15 -12.46 -19.71
N LYS A 353 -1.09 -12.61 -21.03
CA LYS A 353 0.19 -12.63 -21.75
C LYS A 353 0.96 -11.32 -21.61
N ILE A 354 0.26 -10.17 -21.63
CA ILE A 354 0.86 -8.85 -21.43
C ILE A 354 1.45 -8.74 -20.02
N GLN A 355 0.74 -9.21 -19.01
CA GLN A 355 1.25 -9.24 -17.64
C GLN A 355 2.47 -10.15 -17.50
N ASP A 356 2.46 -11.32 -18.13
CA ASP A 356 3.59 -12.25 -18.13
C ASP A 356 4.83 -11.61 -18.78
N ILE A 357 4.66 -10.85 -19.87
CA ILE A 357 5.75 -10.09 -20.51
C ILE A 357 6.26 -9.00 -19.55
N TYR A 358 5.38 -8.21 -18.97
CA TYR A 358 5.75 -7.17 -18.02
C TYR A 358 6.56 -7.74 -16.84
N ASP A 359 6.07 -8.81 -16.22
CA ASP A 359 6.71 -9.47 -15.08
C ASP A 359 8.09 -10.07 -15.43
N GLN A 360 8.27 -10.54 -16.67
CA GLN A 360 9.53 -11.11 -17.12
C GLN A 360 10.56 -10.07 -17.52
N GLU A 361 10.13 -8.98 -18.18
CA GLU A 361 11.04 -7.96 -18.70
C GLU A 361 11.41 -6.91 -17.63
N TYR A 362 10.52 -6.59 -16.70
CA TYR A 362 10.79 -5.61 -15.64
C TYR A 362 12.12 -5.86 -14.90
N PRO A 363 12.40 -7.07 -14.37
CA PRO A 363 13.69 -7.35 -13.73
C PRO A 363 14.89 -7.25 -14.68
N LYS A 364 14.71 -7.53 -15.98
CA LYS A 364 15.79 -7.43 -16.95
C LYS A 364 16.16 -5.98 -17.20
N ILE A 365 15.17 -5.09 -17.28
CA ILE A 365 15.41 -3.65 -17.40
C ILE A 365 16.19 -3.15 -16.19
N VAL A 366 15.75 -3.49 -14.98
CA VAL A 366 16.42 -3.07 -13.74
C VAL A 366 17.84 -3.60 -13.66
N ASN A 367 18.08 -4.86 -14.03
CA ASN A 367 19.37 -5.53 -13.89
C ASN A 367 20.29 -5.39 -15.13
N ALA A 368 19.92 -4.58 -16.11
CA ALA A 368 20.75 -4.34 -17.27
C ALA A 368 22.09 -3.68 -16.88
N ASP A 369 23.15 -4.03 -17.60
CA ASP A 369 24.54 -3.61 -17.27
C ASP A 369 24.80 -2.11 -17.52
N SER A 370 23.90 -1.42 -18.20
CA SER A 370 23.99 0.02 -18.49
C SER A 370 22.60 0.62 -18.73
N HIS A 371 22.51 1.95 -18.62
CA HIS A 371 21.31 2.71 -18.96
C HIS A 371 20.84 2.43 -20.40
N ASP A 372 21.74 2.42 -21.39
CA ASP A 372 21.35 2.18 -22.79
C ASP A 372 20.77 0.77 -22.96
N ALA A 373 21.38 -0.25 -22.35
CA ALA A 373 20.86 -1.62 -22.37
C ALA A 373 19.50 -1.72 -21.66
N ALA A 374 19.32 -1.01 -20.56
CA ALA A 374 18.03 -0.96 -19.85
C ALA A 374 16.92 -0.34 -20.72
N MET A 375 17.25 0.72 -21.46
CA MET A 375 16.28 1.38 -22.35
C MET A 375 15.97 0.54 -23.59
N GLU A 376 16.92 -0.25 -24.11
CA GLU A 376 16.68 -1.24 -25.17
C GLU A 376 15.72 -2.36 -24.70
N GLU A 377 15.92 -2.90 -23.49
CA GLU A 377 15.01 -3.90 -22.91
C GLU A 377 13.63 -3.30 -22.62
N TYR A 378 13.55 -2.03 -22.18
CA TYR A 378 12.27 -1.34 -22.01
C TYR A 378 11.52 -1.20 -23.34
N ASP A 379 12.17 -0.70 -24.39
CA ASP A 379 11.55 -0.53 -25.72
C ASP A 379 11.12 -1.89 -26.30
N LYS A 380 11.90 -2.96 -26.06
CA LYS A 380 11.54 -4.34 -26.39
C LYS A 380 10.29 -4.80 -25.62
N MET A 381 10.22 -4.58 -24.31
CA MET A 381 9.04 -4.92 -23.49
C MET A 381 7.77 -4.29 -24.08
N ILE A 382 7.80 -2.99 -24.39
CA ILE A 382 6.66 -2.28 -24.99
C ILE A 382 6.29 -2.89 -26.35
N SER A 383 7.27 -3.22 -27.20
CA SER A 383 7.02 -3.87 -28.49
C SER A 383 6.36 -5.25 -28.32
N GLU A 384 6.87 -6.08 -27.42
CA GLU A 384 6.30 -7.42 -27.16
C GLU A 384 4.87 -7.35 -26.59
N MET A 385 4.59 -6.38 -25.73
CA MET A 385 3.25 -6.14 -25.20
C MET A 385 2.29 -5.71 -26.31
N ASN A 386 2.72 -4.84 -27.24
CA ASN A 386 1.93 -4.43 -28.41
C ASN A 386 1.65 -5.62 -29.33
N ASP A 387 2.64 -6.46 -29.60
CA ASP A 387 2.49 -7.68 -30.39
C ASP A 387 1.56 -8.71 -29.72
N ALA A 388 1.47 -8.68 -28.38
CA ALA A 388 0.52 -9.49 -27.61
C ALA A 388 -0.92 -8.93 -27.66
N GLY A 389 -1.15 -7.75 -28.24
CA GLY A 389 -2.46 -7.14 -28.44
C GLY A 389 -2.82 -6.11 -27.38
N LEU A 390 -1.84 -5.38 -26.84
CA LEU A 390 -2.04 -4.36 -25.80
C LEU A 390 -3.08 -3.32 -26.18
N GLU A 391 -3.04 -2.78 -27.41
CA GLU A 391 -4.02 -1.79 -27.88
C GLU A 391 -5.48 -2.28 -27.83
N ASP A 392 -5.72 -3.57 -28.11
CA ASP A 392 -7.08 -4.12 -28.05
C ASP A 392 -7.57 -4.20 -26.61
N VAL A 393 -6.68 -4.58 -25.67
CA VAL A 393 -6.98 -4.66 -24.25
C VAL A 393 -7.21 -3.26 -23.66
N GLU A 394 -6.42 -2.27 -24.04
CA GLU A 394 -6.57 -0.87 -23.61
C GLU A 394 -7.92 -0.28 -24.04
N LYS A 395 -8.42 -0.62 -25.25
CA LYS A 395 -9.77 -0.23 -25.68
C LYS A 395 -10.85 -0.79 -24.76
N VAL A 396 -10.72 -2.05 -24.35
CA VAL A 396 -11.68 -2.69 -23.42
C VAL A 396 -11.60 -2.04 -22.04
N ILE A 397 -10.40 -1.78 -21.53
CA ILE A 397 -10.17 -1.12 -20.24
C ILE A 397 -10.78 0.30 -20.27
N THR A 398 -10.53 1.06 -21.32
CA THR A 398 -11.08 2.42 -21.51
C THR A 398 -12.61 2.39 -21.55
N GLN A 399 -13.20 1.45 -22.31
CA GLN A 399 -14.66 1.31 -22.35
C GLN A 399 -15.24 0.98 -20.98
N ASN A 400 -14.65 0.02 -20.26
CA ASN A 400 -15.09 -0.36 -18.91
C ASN A 400 -14.98 0.82 -17.92
N TYR A 401 -13.94 1.64 -18.06
CA TYR A 401 -13.77 2.86 -17.25
C TYR A 401 -14.87 3.89 -17.54
N GLN A 402 -15.12 4.19 -18.81
CA GLN A 402 -16.14 5.15 -19.21
C GLN A 402 -17.54 4.71 -18.78
N GLU A 403 -17.87 3.42 -18.93
CA GLU A 403 -19.14 2.84 -18.45
C GLU A 403 -19.27 2.94 -16.93
N ARG A 404 -18.19 2.67 -16.18
CA ARG A 404 -18.13 2.83 -14.72
C ARG A 404 -18.35 4.28 -14.30
N MET A 405 -17.62 5.22 -14.89
CA MET A 405 -17.74 6.64 -14.53
C MET A 405 -19.15 7.17 -14.82
N LYS A 406 -19.77 6.71 -15.88
CA LYS A 406 -21.18 7.02 -16.15
C LYS A 406 -22.09 6.47 -15.06
N LEU A 407 -21.92 5.20 -14.68
CA LEU A 407 -22.73 4.54 -13.65
C LEU A 407 -22.59 5.21 -12.26
N TRP A 408 -21.38 5.69 -11.93
CA TRP A 408 -21.13 6.34 -10.64
C TRP A 408 -21.69 7.77 -10.56
N ASN A 409 -21.86 8.44 -11.69
CA ASN A 409 -22.40 9.80 -11.78
C ASN A 409 -23.94 9.82 -11.96
N GLU A 410 -24.59 8.66 -12.17
CA GLU A 410 -26.05 8.48 -12.17
C GLU A 410 -26.61 8.28 -10.75
#